data_cd9f33a02518e1dbae36600138840878
#
_entry.id   cd9f33a02518e1dbae36600138840878
#
_cell.length_a   1.000
_cell.length_b   1.000
_cell.length_c   1.000
_cell.angle_alpha   90.00
_cell.angle_beta   90.00
_cell.angle_gamma   90.00
#
_symmetry.space_group_name_H-M   'P 1'
#
loop_
_entity.id
_entity.type
_entity.pdbx_description
1 polymer ?
#
loop_
_entity_poly.entity_id
_entity_poly.type
_entity_poly.pdbx_seq_one_letter_code
_entity_poly.pdbx_strand_id
1 'polypeptide(L)'
;MDRQLQIQILLDHYQKPRHRGALEDADVAMPGGNPGCGDVVTVYLKGAEDHEHIADVSYEGEGCTISMAASSMLLEQVVEGDLTMDEVLEFDYNEMIEQLGRQIVASRPKCATLGLGTLKAAIRRYQQDERLAQA
;
A
#
# COMPACT_ATOMS: atom_id res chain seq x y z
N MET A 1 16.81 -13.23 2.38
CA MET A 1 17.22 -12.55 1.14
C MET A 1 18.44 -11.68 1.41
N ASP A 2 19.38 -11.66 0.48
CA ASP A 2 20.57 -10.84 0.57
C ASP A 2 20.22 -9.34 0.67
N ARG A 3 20.89 -8.63 1.58
CA ARG A 3 20.68 -7.20 1.80
C ARG A 3 20.87 -6.38 0.52
N GLN A 4 21.91 -6.70 -0.27
CA GLN A 4 22.19 -6.00 -1.51
C GLN A 4 21.09 -6.19 -2.53
N LEU A 5 20.53 -7.38 -2.61
CA LEU A 5 19.39 -7.68 -3.48
C LEU A 5 18.15 -6.92 -3.01
N GLN A 6 17.92 -6.83 -1.70
CA GLN A 6 16.81 -6.05 -1.16
C GLN A 6 16.91 -4.58 -1.52
N ILE A 7 18.12 -4.01 -1.45
CA ILE A 7 18.35 -2.62 -1.85
C ILE A 7 18.06 -2.43 -3.34
N GLN A 8 18.51 -3.37 -4.18
CA GLN A 8 18.26 -3.29 -5.62
C GLN A 8 16.77 -3.35 -5.95
N ILE A 9 16.03 -4.22 -5.28
CA ILE A 9 14.58 -4.33 -5.46
C ILE A 9 13.88 -3.03 -5.04
N LEU A 10 14.27 -2.48 -3.90
CA LEU A 10 13.73 -1.24 -3.40
C LEU A 10 13.96 -0.08 -4.36
N LEU A 11 15.18 0.04 -4.88
CA LEU A 11 15.52 1.10 -5.83
C LEU A 11 14.78 0.94 -7.16
N ASP A 12 14.61 -0.31 -7.62
CA ASP A 12 13.84 -0.59 -8.83
C ASP A 12 12.39 -0.11 -8.68
N HIS A 13 11.76 -0.42 -7.55
CA HIS A 13 10.40 0.04 -7.29
C HIS A 13 10.31 1.56 -7.13
N TYR A 14 11.35 2.18 -6.60
CA TYR A 14 11.38 3.65 -6.50
C TYR A 14 11.50 4.31 -7.86
N GLN A 15 12.38 3.77 -8.73
CA GLN A 15 12.65 4.34 -10.05
C GLN A 15 11.56 4.00 -11.06
N LYS A 16 10.95 2.81 -10.93
CA LYS A 16 9.91 2.30 -11.82
C LYS A 16 8.71 1.85 -11.01
N PRO A 17 7.98 2.79 -10.40
CA PRO A 17 6.87 2.42 -9.51
C PRO A 17 5.75 1.72 -10.28
N ARG A 18 5.15 0.71 -9.63
CA ARG A 18 4.00 -0.04 -10.13
C ARG A 18 2.74 0.52 -9.51
N HIS A 19 1.68 0.57 -10.31
CA HIS A 19 0.36 1.01 -9.85
C HIS A 19 0.36 2.43 -9.26
N ARG A 20 1.19 3.32 -9.84
CA ARG A 20 1.24 4.71 -9.46
C ARG A 20 0.29 5.53 -10.33
N GLY A 21 -0.46 6.42 -9.69
CA GLY A 21 -1.38 7.32 -10.38
C GLY A 21 -2.75 7.31 -9.71
N ALA A 22 -3.60 8.26 -10.09
CA ALA A 22 -4.97 8.33 -9.60
C ALA A 22 -5.86 7.35 -10.36
N LEU A 23 -6.91 6.84 -9.69
CA LEU A 23 -8.00 6.11 -10.32
C LEU A 23 -9.23 7.00 -10.32
N GLU A 24 -9.69 7.39 -11.49
CA GLU A 24 -10.85 8.27 -11.61
C GLU A 24 -12.14 7.60 -11.14
N ASP A 25 -12.24 6.28 -11.28
CA ASP A 25 -13.42 5.50 -10.90
C ASP A 25 -13.25 4.79 -9.56
N ALA A 26 -12.33 5.25 -8.72
CA ALA A 26 -12.12 4.66 -7.41
C ALA A 26 -13.36 4.78 -6.52
N ASP A 27 -13.63 3.72 -5.75
CA ASP A 27 -14.68 3.75 -4.73
C ASP A 27 -14.23 4.50 -3.50
N VAL A 28 -12.93 4.45 -3.19
CA VAL A 28 -12.32 5.16 -2.06
C VAL A 28 -11.01 5.78 -2.50
N ALA A 29 -10.79 7.02 -2.09
CA ALA A 29 -9.48 7.68 -2.17
C ALA A 29 -9.09 8.02 -0.74
N MET A 30 -8.12 7.30 -0.18
CA MET A 30 -7.74 7.42 1.22
C MET A 30 -6.39 8.11 1.37
N PRO A 31 -6.35 9.28 2.01
CA PRO A 31 -5.06 9.91 2.30
C PRO A 31 -4.43 9.32 3.55
N GLY A 32 -3.11 9.26 3.56
CA GLY A 32 -2.32 8.86 4.70
C GLY A 32 -1.06 9.68 4.79
N GLY A 33 -0.48 9.77 5.96
CA GLY A 33 0.71 10.59 6.16
C GLY A 33 1.49 10.21 7.39
N ASN A 34 2.76 10.60 7.37
CA ASN A 34 3.71 10.49 8.47
C ASN A 34 4.05 11.88 8.93
N PRO A 35 3.38 12.44 9.97
CA PRO A 35 3.58 13.85 10.35
C PRO A 35 5.03 14.19 10.66
N GLY A 36 5.83 13.25 11.17
CA GLY A 36 7.21 13.51 11.52
C GLY A 36 8.18 13.56 10.33
N CYS A 37 7.79 13.04 9.16
CA CYS A 37 8.68 12.90 8.00
C CYS A 37 8.20 13.67 6.78
N GLY A 38 6.99 14.21 6.79
CA GLY A 38 6.43 14.87 5.62
C GLY A 38 6.00 13.92 4.50
N ASP A 39 6.05 12.61 4.72
CA ASP A 39 5.59 11.64 3.74
C ASP A 39 4.06 11.66 3.66
N VAL A 40 3.53 11.70 2.45
CA VAL A 40 2.09 11.63 2.21
C VAL A 40 1.82 10.64 1.09
N VAL A 41 0.73 9.90 1.23
CA VAL A 41 0.28 8.97 0.19
C VAL A 41 -1.24 9.01 0.11
N THR A 42 -1.78 8.87 -1.08
CA THR A 42 -3.21 8.64 -1.28
C THR A 42 -3.36 7.31 -1.98
N VAL A 43 -4.14 6.41 -1.39
CA VAL A 43 -4.43 5.11 -1.99
C VAL A 43 -5.83 5.15 -2.59
N TYR A 44 -5.93 4.76 -3.85
CA TYR A 44 -7.19 4.66 -4.59
C TYR A 44 -7.59 3.20 -4.67
N LEU A 45 -8.80 2.90 -4.27
CA LEU A 45 -9.29 1.52 -4.18
C LEU A 45 -10.60 1.38 -4.94
N LYS A 46 -10.67 0.38 -5.79
CA LYS A 46 -11.91 0.00 -6.47
C LYS A 46 -12.21 -1.46 -6.13
N GLY A 47 -13.40 -1.72 -5.57
CA GLY A 47 -13.85 -3.07 -5.26
C GLY A 47 -14.39 -3.78 -6.47
N ALA A 48 -14.26 -5.10 -6.50
CA ALA A 48 -14.86 -5.95 -7.51
C ALA A 48 -16.37 -6.12 -7.23
N GLU A 49 -17.08 -6.74 -8.17
CA GLU A 49 -18.53 -6.93 -8.05
C GLU A 49 -18.93 -7.77 -6.83
N ASP A 50 -18.06 -8.68 -6.39
CA ASP A 50 -18.31 -9.50 -5.20
C ASP A 50 -18.05 -8.74 -3.90
N HIS A 51 -17.54 -7.51 -3.95
CA HIS A 51 -17.17 -6.69 -2.79
C HIS A 51 -16.13 -7.32 -1.86
N GLU A 52 -15.45 -8.36 -2.31
CA GLU A 52 -14.40 -9.05 -1.55
C GLU A 52 -13.03 -8.88 -2.22
N HIS A 53 -13.00 -8.97 -3.54
CA HIS A 53 -11.76 -8.80 -4.31
C HIS A 53 -11.54 -7.33 -4.66
N ILE A 54 -10.31 -7.02 -4.98
CA ILE A 54 -9.91 -5.67 -5.39
C ILE A 54 -9.86 -5.64 -6.92
N ALA A 55 -10.74 -4.85 -7.54
CA ALA A 55 -10.76 -4.73 -8.98
C ALA A 55 -9.59 -3.90 -9.50
N ASP A 56 -9.23 -2.85 -8.77
CA ASP A 56 -8.09 -2.02 -9.11
C ASP A 56 -7.62 -1.26 -7.89
N VAL A 57 -6.34 -0.94 -7.84
CA VAL A 57 -5.73 -0.20 -6.74
C VAL A 57 -4.52 0.56 -7.28
N SER A 58 -4.35 1.78 -6.81
CA SER A 58 -3.18 2.59 -7.17
C SER A 58 -2.84 3.55 -6.04
N TYR A 59 -1.74 4.25 -6.19
CA TYR A 59 -1.33 5.23 -5.19
C TYR A 59 -0.68 6.44 -5.84
N GLU A 60 -0.79 7.57 -5.17
CA GLU A 60 -0.01 8.77 -5.46
C GLU A 60 0.59 9.27 -4.17
N GLY A 61 1.63 10.07 -4.26
CA GLY A 61 2.18 10.67 -3.05
C GLY A 61 3.56 11.22 -3.26
N GLU A 62 4.06 11.81 -2.19
CA GLU A 62 5.43 12.33 -2.11
C GLU A 62 6.02 11.86 -0.79
N GLY A 63 7.27 11.45 -0.83
CA GLY A 63 7.92 10.96 0.37
C GLY A 63 9.31 10.44 0.09
N CYS A 64 9.90 9.82 1.10
CA CYS A 64 11.24 9.27 0.96
C CYS A 64 11.22 8.03 0.06
N THR A 65 12.41 7.62 -0.35
CA THR A 65 12.60 6.43 -1.19
C THR A 65 11.91 5.20 -0.59
N ILE A 66 12.00 5.03 0.73
CA ILE A 66 11.43 3.87 1.41
C ILE A 66 9.90 3.85 1.30
N SER A 67 9.23 4.97 1.60
CA SER A 67 7.77 4.99 1.57
C SER A 67 7.23 4.80 0.15
N MET A 68 7.86 5.39 -0.84
CA MET A 68 7.41 5.27 -2.23
C MET A 68 7.67 3.87 -2.78
N ALA A 69 8.87 3.31 -2.52
CA ALA A 69 9.19 1.95 -2.96
C ALA A 69 8.33 0.91 -2.26
N ALA A 70 8.10 1.07 -0.96
CA ALA A 70 7.26 0.15 -0.19
C ALA A 70 5.83 0.12 -0.71
N SER A 71 5.26 1.29 -1.05
CA SER A 71 3.91 1.36 -1.61
C SER A 71 3.83 0.61 -2.95
N SER A 72 4.82 0.81 -3.82
CA SER A 72 4.88 0.10 -5.09
C SER A 72 4.97 -1.43 -4.89
N MET A 73 5.87 -1.87 -4.00
CA MET A 73 6.03 -3.30 -3.70
C MET A 73 4.75 -3.92 -3.16
N LEU A 74 4.08 -3.21 -2.26
CA LEU A 74 2.84 -3.68 -1.65
C LEU A 74 1.74 -3.87 -2.71
N LEU A 75 1.52 -2.86 -3.54
CA LEU A 75 0.43 -2.94 -4.53
C LEU A 75 0.70 -3.98 -5.60
N GLU A 76 1.97 -4.19 -5.96
CA GLU A 76 2.33 -5.28 -6.88
C GLU A 76 1.94 -6.63 -6.27
N GLN A 77 2.22 -6.86 -5.00
CA GLN A 77 1.85 -8.11 -4.32
C GLN A 77 0.34 -8.28 -4.24
N VAL A 78 -0.39 -7.22 -3.95
CA VAL A 78 -1.85 -7.26 -3.85
C VAL A 78 -2.47 -7.63 -5.20
N VAL A 79 -2.01 -7.00 -6.27
CA VAL A 79 -2.57 -7.23 -7.61
C VAL A 79 -2.16 -8.61 -8.14
N GLU A 80 -0.88 -8.94 -8.08
CA GLU A 80 -0.38 -10.21 -8.62
C GLU A 80 -0.87 -11.40 -7.82
N GLY A 81 -1.01 -11.26 -6.51
CA GLY A 81 -1.52 -12.30 -5.63
C GLY A 81 -3.04 -12.39 -5.61
N ASP A 82 -3.73 -11.48 -6.30
CA ASP A 82 -5.18 -11.39 -6.29
C ASP A 82 -5.75 -11.47 -4.86
N LEU A 83 -5.16 -10.66 -3.96
CA LEU A 83 -5.54 -10.69 -2.55
C LEU A 83 -6.93 -10.09 -2.36
N THR A 84 -7.71 -10.71 -1.49
CA THR A 84 -8.99 -10.14 -1.07
C THR A 84 -8.74 -9.00 -0.08
N MET A 85 -9.76 -8.18 0.15
CA MET A 85 -9.68 -7.10 1.12
C MET A 85 -9.38 -7.64 2.52
N ASP A 86 -10.01 -8.75 2.91
CA ASP A 86 -9.78 -9.36 4.23
C ASP A 86 -8.36 -9.89 4.34
N GLU A 87 -7.80 -10.47 3.28
CA GLU A 87 -6.42 -10.92 3.29
C GLU A 87 -5.44 -9.76 3.49
N VAL A 88 -5.72 -8.60 2.85
CA VAL A 88 -4.90 -7.42 3.07
C VAL A 88 -5.00 -6.93 4.51
N LEU A 89 -6.20 -6.96 5.09
CA LEU A 89 -6.37 -6.53 6.49
C LEU A 89 -5.57 -7.41 7.46
N GLU A 90 -5.35 -8.68 7.11
CA GLU A 90 -4.54 -9.60 7.90
C GLU A 90 -3.04 -9.50 7.62
N PHE A 91 -2.65 -8.75 6.60
CA PHE A 91 -1.24 -8.58 6.24
C PHE A 91 -0.49 -7.90 7.40
N ASP A 92 0.59 -8.56 7.85
CA ASP A 92 1.34 -8.10 9.02
C ASP A 92 2.30 -6.97 8.65
N TYR A 93 2.30 -5.89 9.41
CA TYR A 93 3.23 -4.78 9.22
C TYR A 93 4.69 -5.24 9.33
N ASN A 94 4.98 -6.19 10.23
CA ASN A 94 6.32 -6.73 10.37
C ASN A 94 6.78 -7.48 9.12
N GLU A 95 5.87 -8.15 8.44
CA GLU A 95 6.19 -8.83 7.19
C GLU A 95 6.63 -7.83 6.12
N MET A 96 5.98 -6.68 6.04
CA MET A 96 6.38 -5.62 5.12
C MET A 96 7.80 -5.12 5.45
N ILE A 97 8.11 -4.93 6.72
CA ILE A 97 9.44 -4.52 7.18
C ILE A 97 10.48 -5.57 6.81
N GLU A 98 10.17 -6.86 7.01
CA GLU A 98 11.08 -7.94 6.64
C GLU A 98 11.36 -8.00 5.14
N GLN A 99 10.34 -7.79 4.31
CA GLN A 99 10.50 -7.80 2.86
C GLN A 99 11.41 -6.67 2.38
N LEU A 100 11.31 -5.51 3.00
CA LEU A 100 12.16 -4.36 2.67
C LEU A 100 13.57 -4.50 3.21
N GLY A 101 13.74 -5.29 4.28
CA GLY A 101 15.00 -5.46 4.99
C GLY A 101 15.02 -4.66 6.27
N ARG A 102 14.94 -5.36 7.39
CA ARG A 102 14.81 -4.72 8.71
C ARG A 102 15.93 -3.72 8.99
N GLN A 103 17.17 -4.05 8.60
CA GLN A 103 18.30 -3.16 8.80
C GLN A 103 18.25 -1.93 7.88
N ILE A 104 17.69 -2.10 6.68
CA ILE A 104 17.61 -1.03 5.69
C ILE A 104 16.62 0.05 6.16
N VAL A 105 15.52 -0.36 6.80
CA VAL A 105 14.46 0.56 7.21
C VAL A 105 14.45 0.85 8.71
N ALA A 106 15.52 0.43 9.43
CA ALA A 106 15.57 0.50 10.90
C ALA A 106 15.31 1.89 11.47
N SER A 107 15.76 2.94 10.77
CA SER A 107 15.55 4.33 11.21
C SER A 107 14.22 4.92 10.74
N ARG A 108 13.49 4.22 9.87
CA ARG A 108 12.25 4.72 9.25
C ARG A 108 11.19 3.63 9.10
N PRO A 109 10.86 2.91 10.18
CA PRO A 109 9.87 1.82 10.09
C PRO A 109 8.48 2.32 9.70
N LYS A 110 8.11 3.55 10.09
CA LYS A 110 6.83 4.13 9.74
C LYS A 110 6.73 4.41 8.24
N CYS A 111 7.84 4.77 7.59
CA CYS A 111 7.87 4.96 6.14
C CYS A 111 7.63 3.63 5.42
N ALA A 112 8.18 2.54 5.95
CA ALA A 112 8.03 1.21 5.37
C ALA A 112 6.58 0.73 5.37
N THR A 113 5.77 1.16 6.33
CA THR A 113 4.40 0.67 6.52
C THR A 113 3.32 1.70 6.20
N LEU A 114 3.69 2.88 5.74
CA LEU A 114 2.71 3.94 5.45
C LEU A 114 1.69 3.51 4.39
N GLY A 115 2.15 2.94 3.27
CA GLY A 115 1.26 2.48 2.21
C GLY A 115 0.32 1.38 2.68
N LEU A 116 0.84 0.41 3.43
CA LEU A 116 0.01 -0.69 3.97
C LEU A 116 -1.05 -0.17 4.94
N GLY A 117 -0.67 0.72 5.85
CA GLY A 117 -1.63 1.31 6.78
C GLY A 117 -2.71 2.10 6.07
N THR A 118 -2.34 2.84 5.04
CA THR A 118 -3.30 3.63 4.26
C THR A 118 -4.22 2.73 3.44
N LEU A 119 -3.69 1.67 2.83
CA LEU A 119 -4.52 0.69 2.11
C LEU A 119 -5.51 0.00 3.05
N LYS A 120 -5.06 -0.40 4.24
CA LYS A 120 -5.97 -0.98 5.23
C LYS A 120 -7.08 -0.01 5.62
N ALA A 121 -6.76 1.27 5.79
CA ALA A 121 -7.76 2.29 6.09
C ALA A 121 -8.75 2.45 4.93
N ALA A 122 -8.27 2.42 3.69
CA ALA A 122 -9.15 2.48 2.51
C ALA A 122 -10.11 1.28 2.47
N ILE A 123 -9.60 0.09 2.77
CA ILE A 123 -10.43 -1.13 2.79
C ILE A 123 -11.49 -1.04 3.88
N ARG A 124 -11.14 -0.59 5.08
CA ARG A 124 -12.10 -0.44 6.16
C ARG A 124 -13.20 0.55 5.79
N ARG A 125 -12.84 1.65 5.13
CA ARG A 125 -13.81 2.63 4.66
C ARG A 125 -14.73 2.04 3.60
N TYR A 126 -14.15 1.29 2.66
CA TYR A 126 -14.93 0.60 1.63
C TYR A 126 -15.95 -0.36 2.24
N GLN A 127 -15.51 -1.18 3.19
CA GLN A 127 -16.38 -2.17 3.84
C GLN A 127 -17.47 -1.49 4.67
N GLN A 128 -17.15 -0.38 5.31
CA GLN A 128 -18.13 0.41 6.05
C GLN A 128 -19.18 0.99 5.12
N ASP A 129 -18.77 1.57 4.00
CA ASP A 129 -19.68 2.14 3.01
C ASP A 129 -20.60 1.07 2.43
N GLU A 130 -20.09 -0.14 2.18
CA GLU A 130 -20.89 -1.25 1.70
C GLU A 130 -21.95 -1.69 2.71
N ARG A 131 -21.59 -1.76 3.98
CA ARG A 131 -22.56 -2.11 5.03
C ARG A 131 -23.67 -1.05 5.12
N LEU A 132 -23.31 0.23 5.01
CA LEU A 132 -24.31 1.31 5.03
C LEU A 132 -25.21 1.28 3.82
N ALA A 133 -24.67 0.94 2.63
CA ALA A 133 -25.47 0.84 1.41
C ALA A 133 -26.48 -0.33 1.45
N GLN A 134 -26.21 -1.35 2.24
CA GLN A 134 -27.09 -2.51 2.39
C GLN A 134 -28.11 -2.34 3.53
N ALA A 135 -27.96 -1.32 4.34
CA ALA A 135 -28.83 -1.08 5.49
C ALA A 135 -30.19 -0.52 5.07
#